data_a169aa60a31411bdc629884eb4551cdb
#
_entry.id   a169aa60a31411bdc629884eb4551cdb
#
_cell.length_a   1.000
_cell.length_b   1.000
_cell.length_c   1.000
_cell.angle_alpha   90.00
_cell.angle_beta   90.00
_cell.angle_gamma   90.00
#
_symmetry.space_group_name_H-M   'P 1'
#
loop_
_entity.id
_entity.type
_entity.pdbx_description
1 polymer ?
#
loop_
_entity_poly.entity_id
_entity_poly.type
_entity_poly.pdbx_seq_one_letter_code
_entity_poly.pdbx_strand_id
1 'polypeptide(L)'
;MKIRRFLLTAVLGLSCLMSLNDAQAQEPTKRPNILLIMADDQGYWDTEVAGNPHIETPALKQMAAEGVTFTHFHANMVCAPTRAGLMTGRHYLRTGLYNTRFGGDTLGRNETTIAQVLKSAGYRTALFGKWHLGRYSQYQPHRRGFDHFFGHYHGHIERYSNPDQVVVNGQPVETRGYVTDLFTEAAIDFIKRDQRQPFFCFLAFNAPHSPFLLDTTHFGQPEGDKLIEKYLAKGLPLREARIYGMVERIDQNLSRLFKMLKEQGLDEETLVIYTSDNGGVSKAFKAGLKGSKGSAYEGGTRVPFVVRWPGKIPAGKQADALVAQIDLFPTFCELAGVSIPEDIDLDGKSILSLMQQGGGESPHEYLYHTWDRYTPNPWHRWSIHGPRFKLVGHDPQGKKKQQEPAGQLYDLSADPDETKDVSRKYPEVASRLRNEFHRWFDDVTREQEYQPAAIPVGDPMETVVELQPSWAIIDGDGLEYSFDGYDWDTLDGWKSNKSTAHWELDVLKSGRYEVELSYGYRSEPTTSGTLQLTVGDQSLSCKLPMTTSQNVFMKTMAGTLDLSQGKQKLTIRAAAPEGIQGLRLNSIWLKALPE
;
A
#
# COMPACT_ATOMS: atom_id res chain seq x y z
N MET A 1 76.70 77.87 10.67
CA MET A 1 77.42 76.62 11.02
C MET A 1 76.40 75.52 11.16
N LYS A 2 76.56 74.46 10.39
CA LYS A 2 75.83 73.16 10.36
C LYS A 2 74.49 73.13 9.62
N ILE A 3 74.61 72.62 8.45
CA ILE A 3 73.73 72.06 7.45
C ILE A 3 72.93 70.89 8.01
N ARG A 4 71.61 70.81 7.72
CA ARG A 4 70.85 69.54 7.79
C ARG A 4 70.09 69.35 6.47
N ARG A 5 70.42 68.20 5.86
CA ARG A 5 69.81 67.65 4.65
C ARG A 5 68.41 67.09 4.95
N PHE A 6 67.46 67.39 4.10
CA PHE A 6 66.19 66.72 4.01
C PHE A 6 66.30 65.52 3.11
N LEU A 7 65.88 64.35 3.61
CA LEU A 7 65.64 63.15 2.83
C LEU A 7 64.14 63.07 2.59
N LEU A 8 63.76 63.10 1.32
CA LEU A 8 62.41 62.79 0.85
C LEU A 8 62.26 61.29 0.74
N THR A 9 61.34 60.72 1.49
CA THR A 9 60.92 59.30 1.33
C THR A 9 59.57 59.28 0.64
N ALA A 10 59.54 58.80 -0.61
CA ALA A 10 58.34 58.53 -1.35
C ALA A 10 57.67 57.24 -0.81
N VAL A 11 56.46 57.34 -0.32
CA VAL A 11 55.62 56.21 0.03
C VAL A 11 54.73 55.89 -1.18
N LEU A 12 55.00 54.80 -1.89
CA LEU A 12 54.10 54.19 -2.86
C LEU A 12 52.94 53.50 -2.11
N GLY A 13 51.77 54.07 -2.22
CA GLY A 13 50.54 53.49 -1.77
C GLY A 13 50.10 52.39 -2.77
N LEU A 14 50.22 51.15 -2.39
CA LEU A 14 49.68 50.00 -3.11
C LEU A 14 48.19 49.85 -2.73
N SER A 15 47.29 50.36 -3.56
CA SER A 15 45.84 50.18 -3.41
C SER A 15 45.49 48.72 -3.80
N CYS A 16 45.36 47.87 -2.81
CA CYS A 16 44.80 46.53 -2.98
C CYS A 16 43.27 46.67 -3.11
N LEU A 17 42.77 46.69 -4.33
CA LEU A 17 41.35 46.46 -4.64
C LEU A 17 41.02 45.03 -4.28
N MET A 18 40.53 44.82 -3.07
CA MET A 18 39.78 43.59 -2.75
C MET A 18 38.45 43.65 -3.51
N SER A 19 38.34 42.93 -4.59
CA SER A 19 37.09 42.54 -5.19
C SER A 19 36.35 41.63 -4.17
N LEU A 20 35.43 42.23 -3.44
CA LEU A 20 34.38 41.51 -2.73
C LEU A 20 33.55 40.82 -3.82
N ASN A 21 33.87 39.53 -4.07
CA ASN A 21 32.90 38.65 -4.67
C ASN A 21 31.75 38.57 -3.67
N ASP A 22 30.68 39.31 -3.93
CA ASP A 22 29.36 39.01 -3.38
C ASP A 22 28.99 37.61 -3.85
N ALA A 23 29.40 36.61 -3.07
CA ALA A 23 28.72 35.34 -3.09
C ALA A 23 27.30 35.66 -2.61
N GLN A 24 26.40 35.99 -3.54
CA GLN A 24 24.97 35.94 -3.28
C GLN A 24 24.71 34.57 -2.70
N ALA A 25 24.50 34.50 -1.39
CA ALA A 25 23.93 33.34 -0.75
C ALA A 25 22.62 33.07 -1.51
N GLN A 26 22.62 32.08 -2.38
CA GLN A 26 21.38 31.58 -2.98
C GLN A 26 20.44 31.33 -1.82
N GLU A 27 19.34 32.07 -1.75
CA GLU A 27 18.27 31.73 -0.82
C GLU A 27 18.01 30.22 -0.96
N PRO A 28 17.90 29.48 0.15
CA PRO A 28 17.68 28.08 0.08
C PRO A 28 16.40 27.85 -0.75
N THR A 29 16.55 27.21 -1.90
CA THR A 29 15.44 26.96 -2.82
C THR A 29 14.31 26.30 -2.02
N LYS A 30 13.15 26.97 -1.99
CA LYS A 30 11.98 26.49 -1.24
C LYS A 30 11.66 25.06 -1.72
N ARG A 31 11.68 24.11 -0.81
CA ARG A 31 11.35 22.72 -1.13
C ARG A 31 9.91 22.63 -1.61
N PRO A 32 9.62 21.91 -2.71
CA PRO A 32 8.27 21.81 -3.23
C PRO A 32 7.37 20.97 -2.34
N ASN A 33 6.09 21.25 -2.39
CA ASN A 33 5.06 20.37 -1.84
C ASN A 33 4.89 19.13 -2.72
N ILE A 34 4.48 18.02 -2.11
CA ILE A 34 4.22 16.76 -2.79
C ILE A 34 2.78 16.32 -2.48
N LEU A 35 1.95 16.22 -3.51
CA LEU A 35 0.61 15.64 -3.44
C LEU A 35 0.59 14.35 -4.26
N LEU A 36 0.65 13.21 -3.59
CA LEU A 36 0.53 11.89 -4.19
C LEU A 36 -0.89 11.39 -4.08
N ILE A 37 -1.53 11.09 -5.20
CA ILE A 37 -2.91 10.61 -5.28
C ILE A 37 -2.89 9.21 -5.88
N MET A 38 -3.48 8.24 -5.16
CA MET A 38 -3.53 6.85 -5.58
C MET A 38 -4.96 6.32 -5.56
N ALA A 39 -5.43 5.80 -6.68
CA ALA A 39 -6.64 4.99 -6.76
C ALA A 39 -6.36 3.54 -6.34
N ASP A 40 -7.41 2.78 -6.04
CA ASP A 40 -7.34 1.36 -5.66
C ASP A 40 -8.11 0.52 -6.68
N ASP A 41 -7.43 -0.37 -7.41
CA ASP A 41 -8.00 -1.21 -8.46
C ASP A 41 -8.38 -0.49 -9.77
N GLN A 42 -7.83 0.66 -10.06
CA GLN A 42 -8.05 1.36 -11.34
C GLN A 42 -7.00 0.92 -12.38
N GLY A 43 -7.46 0.37 -13.48
CA GLY A 43 -6.59 -0.03 -14.58
C GLY A 43 -6.06 1.14 -15.42
N TYR A 44 -4.99 0.91 -16.15
CA TYR A 44 -4.42 1.89 -17.08
C TYR A 44 -5.48 2.46 -18.04
N TRP A 45 -6.36 1.60 -18.55
CA TRP A 45 -7.41 1.97 -19.50
C TRP A 45 -8.69 2.53 -18.88
N ASP A 46 -8.79 2.62 -17.57
CA ASP A 46 -9.97 3.18 -16.89
C ASP A 46 -9.86 4.72 -16.77
N THR A 47 -9.34 5.38 -17.82
CA THR A 47 -9.19 6.84 -17.94
C THR A 47 -9.40 7.33 -19.37
N GLU A 48 -9.86 8.59 -19.56
CA GLU A 48 -9.87 9.24 -20.88
C GLU A 48 -8.46 9.44 -21.44
N VAL A 49 -7.46 9.64 -20.57
CA VAL A 49 -6.05 9.85 -20.95
C VAL A 49 -5.51 8.66 -21.74
N ALA A 50 -5.95 7.45 -21.40
CA ALA A 50 -5.59 6.24 -22.11
C ALA A 50 -6.49 5.95 -23.34
N GLY A 51 -7.44 6.83 -23.66
CA GLY A 51 -8.31 6.68 -24.83
C GLY A 51 -9.57 5.84 -24.60
N ASN A 52 -9.99 5.61 -23.37
CA ASN A 52 -11.23 4.91 -23.07
C ASN A 52 -12.45 5.75 -23.52
N PRO A 53 -13.29 5.25 -24.44
CA PRO A 53 -14.39 6.01 -25.00
C PRO A 53 -15.63 6.07 -24.08
N HIS A 54 -15.66 5.28 -23.01
CA HIS A 54 -16.84 5.13 -22.17
C HIS A 54 -16.78 5.99 -20.92
N ILE A 55 -15.59 6.22 -20.37
CA ILE A 55 -15.40 6.91 -19.10
C ILE A 55 -15.13 8.41 -19.32
N GLU A 56 -15.51 9.24 -18.35
CA GLU A 56 -15.24 10.67 -18.36
C GLU A 56 -14.37 11.04 -17.15
N THR A 57 -13.14 11.50 -17.44
CA THR A 57 -12.16 11.93 -16.45
C THR A 57 -11.50 13.25 -16.87
N PRO A 58 -12.30 14.35 -16.98
CA PRO A 58 -11.81 15.62 -17.50
C PRO A 58 -10.71 16.27 -16.65
N ALA A 59 -10.73 16.10 -15.32
CA ALA A 59 -9.67 16.65 -14.46
C ALA A 59 -8.35 15.93 -14.66
N LEU A 60 -8.36 14.60 -14.79
CA LEU A 60 -7.16 13.83 -15.09
C LEU A 60 -6.64 14.14 -16.50
N LYS A 61 -7.54 14.34 -17.46
CA LYS A 61 -7.19 14.79 -18.81
C LYS A 61 -6.55 16.18 -18.82
N GLN A 62 -7.08 17.10 -18.02
CA GLN A 62 -6.44 18.41 -17.81
C GLN A 62 -5.06 18.27 -17.18
N MET A 63 -4.92 17.40 -16.15
CA MET A 63 -3.65 17.11 -15.50
C MET A 63 -2.61 16.62 -16.51
N ALA A 64 -2.98 15.70 -17.41
CA ALA A 64 -2.13 15.19 -18.48
C ALA A 64 -1.75 16.28 -19.50
N ALA A 65 -2.68 17.18 -19.84
CA ALA A 65 -2.41 18.29 -20.74
C ALA A 65 -1.47 19.34 -20.13
N GLU A 66 -1.44 19.48 -18.79
CA GLU A 66 -0.59 20.40 -18.04
C GLU A 66 0.71 19.76 -17.52
N GLY A 67 0.96 18.48 -17.84
CA GLY A 67 2.09 17.73 -17.28
C GLY A 67 2.62 16.62 -18.20
N VAL A 68 3.13 15.55 -17.58
CA VAL A 68 3.73 14.40 -18.25
C VAL A 68 2.95 13.14 -17.90
N THR A 69 2.57 12.37 -18.93
CA THR A 69 1.96 11.04 -18.79
C THR A 69 3.01 9.97 -19.07
N PHE A 70 3.26 9.08 -18.11
CA PHE A 70 4.11 7.92 -18.32
C PHE A 70 3.25 6.75 -18.82
N THR A 71 3.58 6.25 -20.02
CA THR A 71 2.78 5.19 -20.66
C THR A 71 3.17 3.80 -20.21
N HIS A 72 4.34 3.63 -19.60
CA HIS A 72 4.89 2.38 -19.08
C HIS A 72 5.25 2.46 -17.60
N PHE A 73 4.31 2.96 -16.79
CA PHE A 73 4.43 2.90 -15.33
C PHE A 73 3.78 1.63 -14.81
N HIS A 74 4.54 0.89 -14.00
CA HIS A 74 4.11 -0.39 -13.47
C HIS A 74 3.99 -0.36 -11.94
N ALA A 75 2.89 -0.87 -11.44
CA ALA A 75 2.67 -1.22 -10.05
C ALA A 75 2.86 -2.72 -9.85
N ASN A 76 2.79 -3.22 -8.62
CA ASN A 76 2.69 -4.65 -8.40
C ASN A 76 1.29 -5.17 -8.77
N MET A 77 1.12 -6.49 -8.79
CA MET A 77 -0.15 -7.12 -9.20
C MET A 77 -1.31 -6.88 -8.24
N VAL A 78 -1.01 -6.49 -6.99
CA VAL A 78 -1.98 -6.29 -5.91
C VAL A 78 -1.54 -5.18 -4.95
N CYS A 79 -2.49 -4.68 -4.17
CA CYS A 79 -2.40 -3.43 -3.39
C CYS A 79 -1.29 -3.38 -2.32
N ALA A 80 -1.26 -4.26 -1.32
CA ALA A 80 -0.27 -4.16 -0.23
C ALA A 80 1.18 -4.26 -0.73
N PRO A 81 1.56 -5.17 -1.64
CA PRO A 81 2.87 -5.19 -2.30
C PRO A 81 3.28 -3.87 -2.97
N THR A 82 2.36 -3.25 -3.71
CA THR A 82 2.62 -1.95 -4.34
C THR A 82 2.85 -0.85 -3.30
N ARG A 83 1.99 -0.79 -2.28
CA ARG A 83 2.06 0.22 -1.23
C ARG A 83 3.34 0.10 -0.41
N ALA A 84 3.79 -1.14 -0.12
CA ALA A 84 5.07 -1.40 0.54
C ALA A 84 6.24 -0.89 -0.31
N GLY A 85 6.27 -1.25 -1.60
CA GLY A 85 7.32 -0.80 -2.51
C GLY A 85 7.35 0.72 -2.68
N LEU A 86 6.20 1.37 -2.80
CA LEU A 86 6.09 2.82 -2.87
C LEU A 86 6.62 3.51 -1.61
N MET A 87 6.30 2.96 -0.42
CA MET A 87 6.73 3.55 0.85
C MET A 87 8.21 3.37 1.13
N THR A 88 8.86 2.33 0.60
CA THR A 88 10.23 1.95 0.95
C THR A 88 11.25 2.11 -0.18
N GLY A 89 10.80 2.22 -1.44
CA GLY A 89 11.68 2.18 -2.62
C GLY A 89 12.32 0.80 -2.86
N ARG A 90 11.84 -0.23 -2.14
CA ARG A 90 12.34 -1.61 -2.20
C ARG A 90 11.26 -2.54 -2.73
N HIS A 91 11.64 -3.62 -3.38
CA HIS A 91 10.66 -4.65 -3.73
C HIS A 91 10.01 -5.21 -2.44
N TYR A 92 8.68 -5.34 -2.43
CA TYR A 92 7.93 -5.68 -1.21
C TYR A 92 8.43 -6.94 -0.49
N LEU A 93 8.97 -7.93 -1.22
CA LEU A 93 9.51 -9.15 -0.62
C LEU A 93 10.72 -8.88 0.29
N ARG A 94 11.51 -7.82 0.06
CA ARG A 94 12.59 -7.42 0.98
C ARG A 94 12.09 -6.87 2.30
N THR A 95 10.82 -6.45 2.36
CA THR A 95 10.25 -5.70 3.50
C THR A 95 9.56 -6.58 4.53
N GLY A 96 9.58 -7.90 4.35
CA GLY A 96 8.83 -8.86 5.18
C GLY A 96 7.35 -8.97 4.82
N LEU A 97 6.81 -8.01 4.04
CA LEU A 97 5.46 -8.11 3.49
C LEU A 97 5.46 -9.12 2.35
N TYR A 98 4.49 -10.02 2.31
CA TYR A 98 4.43 -11.06 1.29
C TYR A 98 3.03 -11.33 0.72
N ASN A 99 1.99 -10.77 1.34
CA ASN A 99 0.61 -11.05 0.97
C ASN A 99 -0.27 -9.82 1.17
N THR A 100 -1.56 -9.95 0.89
CA THR A 100 -2.63 -9.00 1.18
C THR A 100 -3.53 -9.46 2.32
N ARG A 101 -3.18 -10.55 3.01
CA ARG A 101 -3.97 -11.26 4.04
C ARG A 101 -3.05 -12.05 4.97
N PHE A 102 -3.63 -12.80 5.91
CA PHE A 102 -2.91 -13.70 6.81
C PHE A 102 -1.81 -13.02 7.62
N GLY A 103 -1.98 -11.73 7.97
CA GLY A 103 -0.92 -10.95 8.60
C GLY A 103 0.30 -10.67 7.70
N GLY A 104 0.29 -11.19 6.46
CA GLY A 104 1.35 -10.99 5.48
C GLY A 104 1.30 -9.64 4.76
N ASP A 105 0.29 -8.81 5.06
CA ASP A 105 0.12 -7.44 4.59
C ASP A 105 0.76 -6.39 5.51
N THR A 106 1.71 -6.83 6.35
CA THR A 106 2.35 -5.99 7.35
C THR A 106 3.76 -5.61 6.92
N LEU A 107 4.02 -4.31 6.82
CA LEU A 107 5.35 -3.77 6.54
C LEU A 107 6.27 -3.94 7.74
N GLY A 108 7.44 -4.54 7.55
CA GLY A 108 8.44 -4.73 8.60
C GLY A 108 8.74 -3.44 9.37
N ARG A 109 8.84 -3.52 10.70
CA ARG A 109 9.10 -2.34 11.55
C ARG A 109 10.44 -1.69 11.31
N ASN A 110 11.43 -2.46 10.85
CA ASN A 110 12.77 -1.99 10.55
C ASN A 110 12.87 -1.25 9.21
N GLU A 111 11.83 -1.32 8.39
CA GLU A 111 11.80 -0.60 7.12
C GLU A 111 11.62 0.91 7.35
N THR A 112 12.40 1.71 6.65
CA THR A 112 12.26 3.17 6.64
C THR A 112 11.29 3.57 5.53
N THR A 113 10.28 4.36 5.87
CA THR A 113 9.32 4.87 4.89
C THR A 113 9.70 6.24 4.36
N ILE A 114 9.28 6.55 3.14
CA ILE A 114 9.47 7.89 2.57
C ILE A 114 8.83 8.99 3.44
N ALA A 115 7.74 8.70 4.14
CA ALA A 115 7.13 9.64 5.07
C ALA A 115 8.06 9.97 6.25
N GLN A 116 8.80 8.98 6.79
CA GLN A 116 9.80 9.21 7.84
C GLN A 116 10.96 10.06 7.32
N VAL A 117 11.46 9.80 6.12
CA VAL A 117 12.54 10.59 5.49
C VAL A 117 12.10 12.03 5.26
N LEU A 118 10.94 12.25 4.64
CA LEU A 118 10.43 13.59 4.37
C LEU A 118 10.10 14.35 5.65
N LYS A 119 9.56 13.67 6.67
CA LYS A 119 9.33 14.27 7.99
C LYS A 119 10.63 14.74 8.63
N SER A 120 11.70 13.94 8.59
CA SER A 120 13.02 14.33 9.09
C SER A 120 13.61 15.51 8.33
N ALA A 121 13.22 15.68 7.06
CA ALA A 121 13.57 16.81 6.21
C ALA A 121 12.69 18.07 6.46
N GLY A 122 11.79 18.05 7.43
CA GLY A 122 10.96 19.19 7.80
C GLY A 122 9.64 19.32 7.01
N TYR A 123 9.23 18.27 6.29
CA TYR A 123 7.90 18.22 5.70
C TYR A 123 6.83 17.93 6.77
N ARG A 124 5.68 18.58 6.66
CA ARG A 124 4.44 18.10 7.29
C ARG A 124 3.92 16.91 6.50
N THR A 125 3.61 15.83 7.15
CA THR A 125 3.26 14.58 6.47
C THR A 125 1.84 14.14 6.82
N ALA A 126 1.06 13.76 5.81
CA ALA A 126 -0.30 13.25 6.02
C ALA A 126 -0.65 12.12 5.07
N LEU A 127 -1.45 11.17 5.58
CA LEU A 127 -2.10 10.12 4.79
C LEU A 127 -3.61 10.20 4.99
N PHE A 128 -4.34 10.28 3.90
CA PHE A 128 -5.80 10.27 3.88
C PHE A 128 -6.28 9.09 3.05
N GLY A 129 -6.95 8.12 3.71
CA GLY A 129 -7.49 6.94 3.06
C GLY A 129 -6.86 5.62 3.48
N LYS A 130 -6.67 4.72 2.51
CA LYS A 130 -6.24 3.34 2.71
C LYS A 130 -4.75 3.24 3.03
N TRP A 131 -4.41 2.54 4.13
CA TRP A 131 -3.04 2.18 4.48
C TRP A 131 -2.60 0.83 3.92
N HIS A 132 -3.17 -0.27 4.41
CA HIS A 132 -2.95 -1.66 4.02
C HIS A 132 -1.49 -2.14 4.18
N LEU A 133 -0.79 -1.67 5.22
CA LEU A 133 0.58 -2.09 5.56
C LEU A 133 0.73 -2.45 7.04
N GLY A 134 -0.33 -3.00 7.63
CA GLY A 134 -0.40 -3.43 9.03
C GLY A 134 -1.37 -2.61 9.87
N ARG A 135 -2.17 -3.31 10.69
CA ARG A 135 -3.29 -2.72 11.46
C ARG A 135 -2.94 -2.39 12.90
N TYR A 136 -2.05 -3.15 13.53
CA TYR A 136 -1.71 -2.99 14.93
C TYR A 136 -0.84 -1.76 15.19
N SER A 137 -0.86 -1.25 16.42
CA SER A 137 -0.34 0.07 16.81
C SER A 137 1.03 0.42 16.24
N GLN A 138 2.00 -0.50 16.30
CA GLN A 138 3.37 -0.24 15.86
C GLN A 138 3.55 -0.18 14.33
N TYR A 139 2.55 -0.62 13.57
CA TYR A 139 2.55 -0.63 12.10
C TYR A 139 1.70 0.48 11.48
N GLN A 140 0.96 1.23 12.30
CA GLN A 140 0.02 2.26 11.86
C GLN A 140 0.73 3.50 11.29
N PRO A 141 0.11 4.26 10.38
CA PRO A 141 0.73 5.38 9.67
C PRO A 141 1.41 6.42 10.57
N HIS A 142 0.80 6.76 11.73
CA HIS A 142 1.38 7.74 12.65
C HIS A 142 2.68 7.26 13.33
N ARG A 143 2.95 5.94 13.36
CA ARG A 143 4.24 5.34 13.76
C ARG A 143 5.22 5.19 12.59
N ARG A 144 4.72 5.39 11.38
CA ARG A 144 5.46 5.21 10.12
C ARG A 144 5.72 6.53 9.38
N GLY A 145 5.77 7.64 10.13
CA GLY A 145 6.22 8.94 9.63
C GLY A 145 5.12 9.93 9.22
N PHE A 146 3.84 9.57 9.32
CA PHE A 146 2.76 10.50 9.04
C PHE A 146 2.33 11.25 10.33
N ASP A 147 2.34 12.59 10.29
CA ASP A 147 1.87 13.44 11.39
C ASP A 147 0.35 13.38 11.53
N HIS A 148 -0.34 13.24 10.39
CA HIS A 148 -1.79 13.11 10.30
C HIS A 148 -2.17 11.87 9.54
N PHE A 149 -3.11 11.12 10.11
CA PHE A 149 -3.78 10.01 9.44
C PHE A 149 -5.29 10.11 9.65
N PHE A 150 -6.05 10.10 8.55
CA PHE A 150 -7.49 9.91 8.56
C PHE A 150 -7.84 8.90 7.49
N GLY A 151 -8.24 7.69 7.88
CA GLY A 151 -8.44 6.60 6.96
C GLY A 151 -8.69 5.26 7.64
N HIS A 152 -8.36 4.18 6.98
CA HIS A 152 -8.50 2.81 7.49
C HIS A 152 -7.24 1.97 7.24
N TYR A 153 -7.03 0.97 8.09
CA TYR A 153 -5.81 0.12 8.03
C TYR A 153 -5.94 -1.07 7.08
N HIS A 154 -7.17 -1.46 6.76
CA HIS A 154 -7.50 -2.69 6.05
C HIS A 154 -7.32 -2.60 4.54
N GLY A 155 -7.33 -3.77 3.88
CA GLY A 155 -7.25 -3.87 2.42
C GLY A 155 -8.48 -3.36 1.69
N HIS A 156 -9.63 -3.24 2.35
CA HIS A 156 -10.87 -2.74 1.80
C HIS A 156 -11.72 -2.09 2.88
N ILE A 157 -12.77 -1.42 2.48
CA ILE A 157 -13.79 -0.83 3.34
C ILE A 157 -15.16 -1.41 2.96
N GLU A 158 -15.95 -1.80 3.96
CA GLU A 158 -17.24 -2.44 3.69
C GLU A 158 -18.30 -1.46 3.21
N ARG A 159 -18.21 -0.20 3.65
CA ARG A 159 -19.17 0.86 3.36
C ARG A 159 -18.46 2.08 2.83
N TYR A 160 -18.87 2.53 1.65
CA TYR A 160 -18.41 3.79 1.08
C TYR A 160 -19.14 5.01 1.62
N SER A 161 -20.39 4.84 2.06
CA SER A 161 -21.19 5.88 2.70
C SER A 161 -21.24 5.67 4.20
N ASN A 162 -20.86 6.69 4.98
CA ASN A 162 -20.71 6.68 6.45
C ASN A 162 -19.93 5.46 6.95
N PRO A 163 -18.68 5.30 6.52
CA PRO A 163 -17.87 4.20 6.97
C PRO A 163 -17.67 4.23 8.49
N ASP A 164 -17.76 3.07 9.12
CA ASP A 164 -17.54 2.85 10.54
C ASP A 164 -16.11 2.36 10.87
N GLN A 165 -15.32 2.02 9.83
CA GLN A 165 -13.95 1.51 9.96
C GLN A 165 -12.88 2.61 9.90
N VAL A 166 -13.29 3.88 9.89
CA VAL A 166 -12.36 5.02 9.74
C VAL A 166 -11.87 5.51 11.10
N VAL A 167 -10.59 5.85 11.13
CA VAL A 167 -9.92 6.36 12.33
C VAL A 167 -9.17 7.66 12.04
N VAL A 168 -8.96 8.47 13.08
CA VAL A 168 -8.03 9.61 13.07
C VAL A 168 -6.89 9.31 14.05
N ASN A 169 -5.68 9.16 13.55
CA ASN A 169 -4.48 8.88 14.37
C ASN A 169 -4.69 7.75 15.40
N GLY A 170 -5.33 6.66 15.00
CA GLY A 170 -5.58 5.50 15.84
C GLY A 170 -6.91 5.51 16.61
N GLN A 171 -7.64 6.63 16.62
CA GLN A 171 -8.90 6.73 17.32
C GLN A 171 -10.09 6.59 16.36
N PRO A 172 -11.04 5.66 16.60
CA PRO A 172 -12.26 5.53 15.79
C PRO A 172 -13.05 6.83 15.76
N VAL A 173 -13.62 7.15 14.62
CA VAL A 173 -14.45 8.35 14.42
C VAL A 173 -15.74 8.01 13.66
N GLU A 174 -16.83 8.64 14.09
CA GLU A 174 -18.06 8.62 13.30
C GLU A 174 -17.90 9.53 12.07
N THR A 175 -18.27 9.03 10.91
CA THR A 175 -18.22 9.78 9.65
C THR A 175 -19.60 9.93 9.04
N ARG A 176 -19.80 11.02 8.29
CA ARG A 176 -21.03 11.25 7.50
C ARG A 176 -20.64 11.73 6.10
N GLY A 177 -21.02 10.96 5.10
CA GLY A 177 -20.75 11.26 3.71
C GLY A 177 -20.06 10.11 2.97
N TYR A 178 -19.74 10.34 1.72
CA TYR A 178 -19.06 9.38 0.85
C TYR A 178 -17.55 9.43 1.07
N VAL A 179 -16.93 8.29 1.30
CA VAL A 179 -15.56 8.18 1.80
C VAL A 179 -14.52 8.88 0.89
N THR A 180 -14.68 8.82 -0.43
CA THR A 180 -13.79 9.50 -1.38
C THR A 180 -13.81 11.02 -1.18
N ASP A 181 -14.98 11.60 -0.90
CA ASP A 181 -15.12 13.03 -0.63
C ASP A 181 -14.53 13.39 0.74
N LEU A 182 -14.81 12.57 1.75
CA LEU A 182 -14.29 12.80 3.11
C LEU A 182 -12.76 12.83 3.13
N PHE A 183 -12.09 11.91 2.43
CA PHE A 183 -10.64 11.89 2.34
C PHE A 183 -10.10 13.11 1.60
N THR A 184 -10.79 13.54 0.53
CA THR A 184 -10.43 14.76 -0.21
C THR A 184 -10.59 16.01 0.64
N GLU A 185 -11.67 16.14 1.39
CA GLU A 185 -11.91 17.28 2.28
C GLU A 185 -10.83 17.37 3.35
N ALA A 186 -10.50 16.25 3.98
CA ALA A 186 -9.43 16.20 4.97
C ALA A 186 -8.06 16.58 4.38
N ALA A 187 -7.76 16.15 3.15
CA ALA A 187 -6.54 16.54 2.43
C ALA A 187 -6.52 18.06 2.13
N ILE A 188 -7.62 18.62 1.66
CA ILE A 188 -7.79 20.05 1.42
C ILE A 188 -7.57 20.85 2.71
N ASP A 189 -8.18 20.43 3.80
CA ASP A 189 -8.04 21.09 5.10
C ASP A 189 -6.60 21.04 5.63
N PHE A 190 -5.93 19.89 5.48
CA PHE A 190 -4.52 19.74 5.85
C PHE A 190 -3.63 20.69 5.04
N ILE A 191 -3.80 20.77 3.72
CA ILE A 191 -3.01 21.63 2.84
C ILE A 191 -3.20 23.12 3.20
N LYS A 192 -4.43 23.53 3.52
CA LYS A 192 -4.75 24.94 3.86
C LYS A 192 -4.21 25.40 5.21
N ARG A 193 -4.05 24.49 6.21
CA ARG A 193 -3.79 24.88 7.61
C ARG A 193 -2.46 25.60 7.85
N ASP A 194 -1.38 25.15 7.22
CA ASP A 194 -0.05 25.75 7.42
C ASP A 194 0.77 25.64 6.14
N GLN A 195 1.15 26.80 5.57
CA GLN A 195 1.90 26.89 4.33
C GLN A 195 3.36 27.34 4.54
N ARG A 196 3.81 27.41 5.80
CA ARG A 196 5.20 27.82 6.14
C ARG A 196 6.20 26.68 5.91
N GLN A 197 5.75 25.44 5.97
CA GLN A 197 6.55 24.25 5.73
C GLN A 197 6.02 23.51 4.51
N PRO A 198 6.89 22.85 3.72
CA PRO A 198 6.44 22.00 2.66
C PRO A 198 5.63 20.82 3.22
N PHE A 199 4.73 20.26 2.42
CA PHE A 199 3.96 19.11 2.81
C PHE A 199 4.18 17.91 1.88
N PHE A 200 4.08 16.73 2.46
CA PHE A 200 3.84 15.46 1.77
C PHE A 200 2.45 14.96 2.14
N CYS A 201 1.53 15.05 1.21
CA CYS A 201 0.16 14.58 1.34
C CYS A 201 -0.03 13.35 0.47
N PHE A 202 -0.28 12.20 1.07
CA PHE A 202 -0.64 10.97 0.37
C PHE A 202 -2.15 10.76 0.48
N LEU A 203 -2.88 11.02 -0.62
CA LEU A 203 -4.31 10.79 -0.74
C LEU A 203 -4.54 9.43 -1.41
N ALA A 204 -4.81 8.43 -0.60
CA ALA A 204 -4.93 7.03 -1.00
C ALA A 204 -6.41 6.61 -0.99
N PHE A 205 -7.10 6.81 -2.11
CA PHE A 205 -8.49 6.42 -2.24
C PHE A 205 -8.69 4.92 -2.10
N ASN A 206 -9.87 4.53 -1.65
CA ASN A 206 -10.34 3.15 -1.71
C ASN A 206 -11.10 2.84 -3.01
N ALA A 207 -11.60 3.87 -3.70
CA ALA A 207 -12.28 3.73 -4.98
C ALA A 207 -11.27 3.47 -6.12
N PRO A 208 -11.65 2.66 -7.13
CA PRO A 208 -12.90 1.93 -7.27
C PRO A 208 -12.87 0.47 -6.76
N HIS A 209 -12.11 0.12 -5.71
CA HIS A 209 -12.09 -1.22 -5.12
C HIS A 209 -13.50 -1.67 -4.67
N SER A 210 -13.76 -2.97 -4.68
CA SER A 210 -15.01 -3.53 -4.13
C SER A 210 -15.17 -3.25 -2.62
N PRO A 211 -16.44 -3.18 -2.13
CA PRO A 211 -17.71 -3.31 -2.85
C PRO A 211 -17.98 -2.11 -3.75
N PHE A 212 -18.47 -2.37 -4.96
CA PHE A 212 -18.73 -1.30 -5.94
C PHE A 212 -20.01 -0.54 -5.56
N LEU A 213 -19.88 0.38 -4.60
CA LEU A 213 -20.99 1.14 -4.03
C LEU A 213 -20.80 2.63 -4.31
N LEU A 214 -21.76 3.21 -4.96
CA LEU A 214 -21.88 4.65 -5.17
C LEU A 214 -23.15 5.20 -4.49
N ASP A 215 -23.74 4.44 -3.59
CA ASP A 215 -24.98 4.78 -2.93
C ASP A 215 -24.77 5.92 -1.94
N THR A 216 -25.27 7.09 -2.30
CA THR A 216 -25.35 8.28 -1.46
C THR A 216 -26.79 8.59 -1.04
N THR A 217 -27.76 7.75 -1.43
CA THR A 217 -29.21 8.00 -1.21
C THR A 217 -29.59 8.12 0.25
N HIS A 218 -28.85 7.48 1.17
CA HIS A 218 -29.09 7.58 2.60
C HIS A 218 -28.84 8.97 3.21
N PHE A 219 -28.28 9.93 2.44
CA PHE A 219 -27.85 11.25 2.95
C PHE A 219 -28.34 12.42 2.11
N GLY A 220 -29.33 12.21 1.26
CA GLY A 220 -29.88 13.28 0.44
C GLY A 220 -28.90 13.81 -0.62
N GLN A 221 -27.87 13.04 -0.98
CA GLN A 221 -26.98 13.35 -2.10
C GLN A 221 -27.32 12.43 -3.28
N PRO A 222 -28.16 12.86 -4.22
CA PRO A 222 -28.58 12.05 -5.37
C PRO A 222 -27.50 11.90 -6.46
N GLU A 223 -26.33 12.49 -6.27
CA GLU A 223 -25.28 12.57 -7.31
C GLU A 223 -24.65 11.22 -7.64
N GLY A 224 -24.55 10.30 -6.67
CA GLY A 224 -24.02 8.97 -6.89
C GLY A 224 -24.88 8.14 -7.85
N ASP A 225 -26.19 8.21 -7.71
CA ASP A 225 -27.13 7.49 -8.57
C ASP A 225 -27.10 8.05 -9.99
N LYS A 226 -26.95 9.37 -10.16
CA LYS A 226 -26.82 10.00 -11.48
C LYS A 226 -25.59 9.54 -12.24
N LEU A 227 -24.47 9.29 -11.55
CA LEU A 227 -23.27 8.74 -12.18
C LEU A 227 -23.50 7.31 -12.66
N ILE A 228 -24.17 6.48 -11.87
CA ILE A 228 -24.53 5.12 -12.30
C ILE A 228 -25.48 5.17 -13.49
N GLU A 229 -26.56 5.97 -13.42
CA GLU A 229 -27.54 6.15 -14.49
C GLU A 229 -26.90 6.61 -15.80
N LYS A 230 -25.94 7.54 -15.73
CA LYS A 230 -25.15 8.02 -16.87
C LYS A 230 -24.45 6.87 -17.61
N TYR A 231 -23.79 5.98 -16.89
CA TYR A 231 -23.07 4.88 -17.48
C TYR A 231 -23.97 3.72 -17.92
N LEU A 232 -25.09 3.50 -17.23
CA LEU A 232 -26.14 2.58 -17.70
C LEU A 232 -26.75 3.06 -19.01
N ALA A 233 -26.99 4.38 -19.16
CA ALA A 233 -27.50 4.97 -20.40
C ALA A 233 -26.52 4.84 -21.57
N LYS A 234 -25.21 4.71 -21.30
CA LYS A 234 -24.17 4.37 -22.28
C LYS A 234 -24.12 2.87 -22.63
N GLY A 235 -25.00 2.05 -22.06
CA GLY A 235 -25.10 0.61 -22.32
C GLY A 235 -24.14 -0.26 -21.50
N LEU A 236 -23.49 0.27 -20.47
CA LEU A 236 -22.60 -0.52 -19.62
C LEU A 236 -23.40 -1.40 -18.63
N PRO A 237 -22.95 -2.62 -18.32
CA PRO A 237 -23.52 -3.42 -17.25
C PRO A 237 -23.43 -2.69 -15.89
N LEU A 238 -24.35 -2.98 -14.97
CA LEU A 238 -24.45 -2.31 -13.66
C LEU A 238 -23.12 -2.31 -12.87
N ARG A 239 -22.38 -3.42 -12.88
CA ARG A 239 -21.08 -3.52 -12.20
C ARG A 239 -20.08 -2.51 -12.78
N GLU A 240 -19.99 -2.45 -14.09
CA GLU A 240 -19.06 -1.56 -14.81
C GLU A 240 -19.51 -0.08 -14.67
N ALA A 241 -20.82 0.17 -14.73
CA ALA A 241 -21.37 1.50 -14.49
C ALA A 241 -21.03 2.03 -13.08
N ARG A 242 -21.07 1.15 -12.06
CA ARG A 242 -20.63 1.49 -10.70
C ARG A 242 -19.14 1.79 -10.62
N ILE A 243 -18.28 0.94 -11.21
CA ILE A 243 -16.84 1.15 -11.24
C ILE A 243 -16.52 2.49 -11.90
N TYR A 244 -17.07 2.78 -13.07
CA TYR A 244 -16.80 4.03 -13.77
C TYR A 244 -17.38 5.26 -13.06
N GLY A 245 -18.54 5.12 -12.43
CA GLY A 245 -19.07 6.16 -11.56
C GLY A 245 -18.16 6.48 -10.37
N MET A 246 -17.53 5.45 -9.76
CA MET A 246 -16.56 5.65 -8.68
C MET A 246 -15.27 6.33 -9.18
N VAL A 247 -14.80 5.99 -10.37
CA VAL A 247 -13.62 6.65 -10.98
C VAL A 247 -13.94 8.09 -11.34
N GLU A 248 -15.12 8.37 -11.92
CA GLU A 248 -15.56 9.75 -12.17
C GLU A 248 -15.69 10.55 -10.88
N ARG A 249 -16.10 9.93 -9.76
CA ARG A 249 -16.13 10.60 -8.46
C ARG A 249 -14.74 10.96 -7.97
N ILE A 250 -13.72 10.12 -8.22
CA ILE A 250 -12.33 10.50 -7.99
C ILE A 250 -11.98 11.73 -8.84
N ASP A 251 -12.30 11.74 -10.11
CA ASP A 251 -11.98 12.84 -11.03
C ASP A 251 -12.63 14.17 -10.61
N GLN A 252 -13.88 14.14 -10.13
CA GLN A 252 -14.55 15.31 -9.55
C GLN A 252 -13.77 15.85 -8.33
N ASN A 253 -13.21 14.97 -7.51
CA ASN A 253 -12.38 15.35 -6.38
C ASN A 253 -11.00 15.89 -6.80
N LEU A 254 -10.42 15.40 -7.90
CA LEU A 254 -9.23 16.02 -8.50
C LEU A 254 -9.50 17.47 -8.92
N SER A 255 -10.67 17.74 -9.54
CA SER A 255 -11.08 19.12 -9.89
C SER A 255 -11.13 20.02 -8.66
N ARG A 256 -11.66 19.54 -7.53
CA ARG A 256 -11.70 20.28 -6.24
C ARG A 256 -10.29 20.60 -5.72
N LEU A 257 -9.37 19.62 -5.78
CA LEU A 257 -7.98 19.78 -5.36
C LEU A 257 -7.25 20.80 -6.22
N PHE A 258 -7.35 20.72 -7.55
CA PHE A 258 -6.68 21.66 -8.45
C PHE A 258 -7.20 23.09 -8.28
N LYS A 259 -8.51 23.25 -8.14
CA LYS A 259 -9.12 24.54 -7.82
C LYS A 259 -8.56 25.11 -6.51
N MET A 260 -8.50 24.29 -5.46
CA MET A 260 -7.96 24.70 -4.16
C MET A 260 -6.48 25.09 -4.25
N LEU A 261 -5.63 24.33 -4.95
CA LEU A 261 -4.20 24.67 -5.12
C LEU A 261 -4.04 26.02 -5.81
N LYS A 262 -4.82 26.31 -6.87
CA LYS A 262 -4.82 27.62 -7.55
C LYS A 262 -5.28 28.74 -6.63
N GLU A 263 -6.38 28.57 -5.90
CA GLU A 263 -6.92 29.57 -4.97
C GLU A 263 -5.97 29.90 -3.82
N GLN A 264 -5.14 28.93 -3.40
CA GLN A 264 -4.14 29.09 -2.34
C GLN A 264 -2.78 29.58 -2.86
N GLY A 265 -2.59 29.75 -4.17
CA GLY A 265 -1.29 30.11 -4.77
C GLY A 265 -0.24 29.01 -4.67
N LEU A 266 -0.66 27.75 -4.49
CA LEU A 266 0.22 26.59 -4.31
C LEU A 266 0.43 25.78 -5.61
N ASP A 267 -0.19 26.16 -6.70
CA ASP A 267 -0.24 25.41 -7.94
C ASP A 267 1.15 25.14 -8.55
N GLU A 268 2.00 26.19 -8.60
CA GLU A 268 3.38 26.11 -9.11
C GLU A 268 4.39 25.60 -8.08
N GLU A 269 3.99 25.50 -6.81
CA GLU A 269 4.83 25.03 -5.71
C GLU A 269 4.57 23.55 -5.36
N THR A 270 3.64 22.89 -6.04
CA THR A 270 3.20 21.53 -5.70
C THR A 270 3.40 20.57 -6.87
N LEU A 271 4.24 19.54 -6.65
CA LEU A 271 4.28 18.37 -7.51
C LEU A 271 3.05 17.51 -7.21
N VAL A 272 2.18 17.34 -8.19
CA VAL A 272 1.01 16.47 -8.11
C VAL A 272 1.23 15.22 -8.93
N ILE A 273 1.04 14.05 -8.32
CA ILE A 273 1.15 12.73 -8.97
C ILE A 273 -0.17 11.99 -8.81
N TYR A 274 -0.67 11.43 -9.90
CA TYR A 274 -1.82 10.52 -9.91
C TYR A 274 -1.42 9.14 -10.40
N THR A 275 -1.82 8.08 -9.67
CA THR A 275 -1.56 6.68 -10.03
C THR A 275 -2.61 5.73 -9.46
N SER A 276 -2.42 4.43 -9.67
CA SER A 276 -3.19 3.33 -9.04
C SER A 276 -2.25 2.29 -8.44
N ASP A 277 -2.77 1.47 -7.53
CA ASP A 277 -1.95 0.49 -6.81
C ASP A 277 -1.83 -0.87 -7.50
N ASN A 278 -2.67 -1.18 -8.47
CA ASN A 278 -2.57 -2.37 -9.34
C ASN A 278 -3.48 -2.23 -10.55
N GLY A 279 -3.35 -3.16 -11.48
CA GLY A 279 -4.21 -3.23 -12.65
C GLY A 279 -5.69 -3.34 -12.32
N GLY A 280 -6.52 -2.92 -13.25
CA GLY A 280 -7.95 -2.73 -13.04
C GLY A 280 -8.77 -4.00 -12.88
N VAL A 281 -9.95 -3.81 -12.33
CA VAL A 281 -10.98 -4.85 -12.16
C VAL A 281 -12.14 -4.69 -13.16
N SER A 282 -12.20 -3.58 -13.88
CA SER A 282 -13.18 -3.34 -14.95
C SER A 282 -12.97 -4.30 -16.13
N LYS A 283 -14.06 -4.70 -16.75
CA LYS A 283 -14.08 -5.52 -17.98
C LYS A 283 -14.65 -4.76 -19.18
N ALA A 284 -15.09 -3.51 -18.97
CA ALA A 284 -15.79 -2.74 -19.99
C ALA A 284 -14.89 -2.35 -21.15
N PHE A 285 -13.66 -1.95 -20.86
CA PHE A 285 -12.68 -1.56 -21.88
C PHE A 285 -11.26 -1.89 -21.39
N LYS A 286 -10.52 -2.63 -22.20
CA LYS A 286 -9.12 -3.03 -21.91
C LYS A 286 -8.16 -2.67 -23.03
N ALA A 287 -8.67 -2.18 -24.15
CA ALA A 287 -7.92 -1.86 -25.38
C ALA A 287 -6.89 -2.94 -25.78
N GLY A 288 -7.23 -4.21 -25.57
CA GLY A 288 -6.36 -5.34 -25.91
C GLY A 288 -5.49 -5.86 -24.77
N LEU A 289 -5.19 -5.08 -23.72
CA LEU A 289 -4.29 -5.53 -22.66
C LEU A 289 -4.77 -6.82 -21.99
N LYS A 290 -3.87 -7.80 -21.93
CA LYS A 290 -4.11 -9.09 -21.32
C LYS A 290 -4.05 -9.01 -19.80
N GLY A 291 -4.90 -9.78 -19.13
CA GLY A 291 -4.91 -9.87 -17.69
C GLY A 291 -5.77 -8.81 -16.98
N SER A 292 -5.64 -8.74 -15.66
CA SER A 292 -6.31 -7.82 -14.73
C SER A 292 -5.63 -7.94 -13.37
N LYS A 293 -6.09 -7.25 -12.33
CA LYS A 293 -5.62 -7.39 -10.94
C LYS A 293 -5.23 -8.82 -10.59
N GLY A 294 -4.07 -9.00 -9.99
CA GLY A 294 -3.54 -10.30 -9.58
C GLY A 294 -2.89 -11.13 -10.70
N SER A 295 -2.72 -10.56 -11.90
CA SER A 295 -2.01 -11.23 -13.00
C SER A 295 -0.70 -10.52 -13.34
N ALA A 296 0.28 -11.29 -13.84
CA ALA A 296 1.59 -10.79 -14.22
C ALA A 296 1.64 -10.15 -15.63
N TYR A 297 0.52 -10.15 -16.36
CA TYR A 297 0.38 -9.50 -17.65
C TYR A 297 0.21 -7.98 -17.53
N GLU A 298 0.31 -7.25 -18.66
CA GLU A 298 0.19 -5.79 -18.69
C GLU A 298 -1.09 -5.28 -17.99
N GLY A 299 -2.24 -5.93 -18.22
CA GLY A 299 -3.49 -5.54 -17.58
C GLY A 299 -3.52 -5.69 -16.05
N GLY A 300 -2.56 -6.41 -15.45
CA GLY A 300 -2.45 -6.58 -14.00
C GLY A 300 -1.44 -5.66 -13.33
N THR A 301 -0.46 -5.15 -14.09
CA THR A 301 0.66 -4.38 -13.52
C THR A 301 0.77 -2.95 -14.06
N ARG A 302 0.34 -2.69 -15.29
CA ARG A 302 0.37 -1.37 -15.89
C ARG A 302 -0.78 -0.52 -15.38
N VAL A 303 -0.47 0.66 -14.86
CA VAL A 303 -1.43 1.57 -14.22
C VAL A 303 -1.28 2.99 -14.75
N PRO A 304 -2.31 3.87 -14.61
CA PRO A 304 -2.17 5.26 -14.97
C PRO A 304 -1.09 5.94 -14.12
N PHE A 305 -0.26 6.77 -14.76
CA PHE A 305 0.71 7.60 -14.04
C PHE A 305 0.83 8.94 -14.75
N VAL A 306 0.29 9.96 -14.09
CA VAL A 306 0.29 11.34 -14.59
C VAL A 306 0.94 12.23 -13.55
N VAL A 307 1.86 13.08 -13.99
CA VAL A 307 2.60 14.02 -13.15
C VAL A 307 2.32 15.42 -13.63
N ARG A 308 2.02 16.34 -12.70
CA ARG A 308 1.75 17.73 -12.98
C ARG A 308 2.54 18.62 -12.03
N TRP A 309 3.28 19.58 -12.59
CA TRP A 309 3.97 20.63 -11.84
C TRP A 309 4.16 21.85 -12.73
N PRO A 310 3.21 22.78 -12.75
CA PRO A 310 3.24 23.93 -13.65
C PRO A 310 4.53 24.74 -13.56
N GLY A 311 5.11 25.08 -14.70
CA GLY A 311 6.34 25.86 -14.77
C GLY A 311 7.63 25.11 -14.40
N LYS A 312 7.54 23.83 -13.97
CA LYS A 312 8.70 23.03 -13.56
C LYS A 312 8.91 21.78 -14.41
N ILE A 313 7.83 21.23 -14.98
CA ILE A 313 7.87 20.12 -15.93
C ILE A 313 7.15 20.51 -17.22
N PRO A 314 7.50 19.92 -18.37
CA PRO A 314 6.86 20.24 -19.63
C PRO A 314 5.41 19.78 -19.68
N ALA A 315 4.54 20.58 -20.29
CA ALA A 315 3.12 20.29 -20.44
C ALA A 315 2.84 19.38 -21.66
N GLY A 316 1.86 18.46 -21.55
CA GLY A 316 1.33 17.66 -22.62
C GLY A 316 2.31 16.63 -23.21
N LYS A 317 3.32 16.20 -22.43
CA LYS A 317 4.30 15.20 -22.86
C LYS A 317 3.88 13.79 -22.48
N GLN A 318 4.34 12.84 -23.28
CA GLN A 318 4.25 11.42 -22.97
C GLN A 318 5.66 10.84 -22.88
N ALA A 319 5.93 10.11 -21.80
CA ALA A 319 7.17 9.38 -21.55
C ALA A 319 6.89 7.88 -21.63
N ASP A 320 7.66 7.16 -22.42
CA ASP A 320 7.55 5.70 -22.62
C ASP A 320 8.61 4.91 -21.83
N ALA A 321 9.36 5.57 -20.96
CA ALA A 321 10.33 4.93 -20.09
C ALA A 321 9.66 3.90 -19.17
N LEU A 322 10.31 2.73 -19.01
CA LEU A 322 9.90 1.67 -18.10
C LEU A 322 10.23 2.10 -16.66
N VAL A 323 9.21 2.40 -15.87
CA VAL A 323 9.30 2.92 -14.51
C VAL A 323 8.27 2.26 -13.58
N ALA A 324 8.51 2.31 -12.27
CA ALA A 324 7.67 1.61 -11.30
C ALA A 324 7.43 2.40 -10.01
N GLN A 325 6.50 1.95 -9.19
CA GLN A 325 6.15 2.58 -7.91
C GLN A 325 7.32 2.68 -6.92
N ILE A 326 8.31 1.77 -7.00
CA ILE A 326 9.52 1.80 -6.17
C ILE A 326 10.40 3.02 -6.44
N ASP A 327 10.25 3.63 -7.63
CA ASP A 327 11.04 4.80 -8.08
C ASP A 327 10.63 6.10 -7.36
N LEU A 328 9.45 6.12 -6.75
CA LEU A 328 8.93 7.32 -6.09
C LEU A 328 9.71 7.65 -4.81
N PHE A 329 10.20 6.66 -4.07
CA PHE A 329 11.01 6.91 -2.88
C PHE A 329 12.29 7.71 -3.20
N PRO A 330 13.21 7.22 -4.05
CA PRO A 330 14.41 7.99 -4.40
C PRO A 330 14.09 9.30 -5.14
N THR A 331 13.00 9.35 -5.92
CA THR A 331 12.56 10.58 -6.59
C THR A 331 12.17 11.66 -5.57
N PHE A 332 11.45 11.30 -4.52
CA PHE A 332 11.06 12.27 -3.48
C PHE A 332 12.25 12.67 -2.59
N CYS A 333 13.21 11.76 -2.35
CA CYS A 333 14.46 12.12 -1.68
C CYS A 333 15.25 13.17 -2.48
N GLU A 334 15.44 12.94 -3.78
CA GLU A 334 16.13 13.87 -4.68
C GLU A 334 15.38 15.20 -4.76
N LEU A 335 14.06 15.19 -4.94
CA LEU A 335 13.22 16.38 -5.00
C LEU A 335 13.30 17.21 -3.71
N ALA A 336 13.36 16.56 -2.57
CA ALA A 336 13.48 17.20 -1.25
C ALA A 336 14.92 17.62 -0.92
N GLY A 337 15.91 17.24 -1.74
CA GLY A 337 17.32 17.49 -1.48
C GLY A 337 17.81 16.81 -0.20
N VAL A 338 17.37 15.56 0.03
CA VAL A 338 17.76 14.74 1.18
C VAL A 338 18.47 13.47 0.75
N SER A 339 19.50 13.08 1.50
CA SER A 339 20.22 11.83 1.24
C SER A 339 19.34 10.64 1.61
N ILE A 340 19.43 9.60 0.82
CA ILE A 340 18.89 8.29 1.17
C ILE A 340 19.74 7.74 2.33
N PRO A 341 19.12 7.21 3.41
CA PRO A 341 19.88 6.56 4.48
C PRO A 341 20.82 5.46 3.94
N GLU A 342 22.06 5.40 4.43
CA GLU A 342 23.09 4.50 3.90
C GLU A 342 22.81 3.01 4.11
N ASP A 343 21.95 2.69 5.08
CA ASP A 343 21.51 1.34 5.43
C ASP A 343 20.36 0.82 4.57
N ILE A 344 19.86 1.63 3.62
CA ILE A 344 18.76 1.24 2.73
C ILE A 344 19.32 0.85 1.35
N ASP A 345 19.19 -0.42 1.02
CA ASP A 345 19.42 -0.91 -0.34
C ASP A 345 18.15 -0.79 -1.17
N LEU A 346 18.11 0.20 -2.06
CA LEU A 346 16.95 0.51 -2.90
C LEU A 346 16.92 -0.32 -4.18
N ASP A 347 15.76 -0.84 -4.53
CA ASP A 347 15.49 -1.39 -5.88
C ASP A 347 15.04 -0.29 -6.86
N GLY A 348 14.43 0.79 -6.33
CA GLY A 348 13.97 1.95 -7.12
C GLY A 348 15.09 2.90 -7.54
N LYS A 349 14.83 3.66 -8.59
CA LYS A 349 15.73 4.69 -9.14
C LYS A 349 14.97 5.99 -9.32
N SER A 350 15.62 7.14 -9.06
CA SER A 350 14.95 8.43 -9.25
C SER A 350 14.57 8.65 -10.71
N ILE A 351 13.34 9.11 -10.90
CA ILE A 351 12.77 9.49 -12.20
C ILE A 351 12.52 11.01 -12.29
N LEU A 352 13.10 11.80 -11.40
CA LEU A 352 12.92 13.25 -11.39
C LEU A 352 13.37 13.88 -12.72
N SER A 353 14.51 13.45 -13.25
CA SER A 353 15.01 13.93 -14.55
C SER A 353 14.06 13.60 -15.70
N LEU A 354 13.44 12.40 -15.69
CA LEU A 354 12.44 12.00 -16.68
C LEU A 354 11.18 12.88 -16.61
N MET A 355 10.73 13.21 -15.40
CA MET A 355 9.61 14.14 -15.20
C MET A 355 9.95 15.54 -15.74
N GLN A 356 11.16 16.06 -15.46
CA GLN A 356 11.60 17.39 -15.86
C GLN A 356 11.84 17.50 -17.37
N GLN A 357 12.27 16.44 -18.02
CA GLN A 357 12.54 16.42 -19.47
C GLN A 357 11.30 16.00 -20.29
N GLY A 358 10.31 15.41 -19.64
CA GLY A 358 9.12 14.87 -20.30
C GLY A 358 9.38 13.55 -21.05
N GLY A 359 10.37 12.78 -20.60
CA GLY A 359 10.79 11.50 -21.12
C GLY A 359 12.29 11.29 -21.07
N GLY A 360 12.77 10.15 -21.56
CA GLY A 360 14.18 9.76 -21.56
C GLY A 360 14.36 8.25 -21.56
N GLU A 361 15.58 7.78 -21.30
CA GLU A 361 15.90 6.37 -21.22
C GLU A 361 15.33 5.74 -19.94
N SER A 362 14.92 4.47 -20.06
CA SER A 362 14.42 3.70 -18.92
C SER A 362 15.51 3.52 -17.86
N PRO A 363 15.24 3.83 -16.58
CA PRO A 363 16.23 3.65 -15.53
C PRO A 363 16.47 2.18 -15.19
N HIS A 364 15.54 1.31 -15.54
CA HIS A 364 15.59 -0.13 -15.30
C HIS A 364 15.89 -0.93 -16.56
N GLU A 365 16.78 -1.90 -16.44
CA GLU A 365 16.96 -2.94 -17.45
C GLU A 365 15.77 -3.91 -17.41
N TYR A 366 15.32 -4.26 -16.20
CA TYR A 366 14.17 -5.12 -15.97
C TYR A 366 13.33 -4.63 -14.80
N LEU A 367 12.00 -4.84 -14.88
CA LEU A 367 11.09 -4.82 -13.76
C LEU A 367 10.61 -6.24 -13.47
N TYR A 368 10.43 -6.55 -12.20
CA TYR A 368 10.07 -7.87 -11.73
C TYR A 368 8.73 -7.81 -11.00
N HIS A 369 7.83 -8.72 -11.34
CA HIS A 369 6.53 -8.83 -10.70
C HIS A 369 6.32 -10.26 -10.25
N THR A 370 5.93 -10.43 -9.03
CA THR A 370 5.49 -11.73 -8.48
C THR A 370 4.45 -11.50 -7.41
N TRP A 371 3.57 -12.46 -7.24
CA TRP A 371 2.65 -12.50 -6.13
C TRP A 371 2.07 -13.90 -5.97
N ASP A 372 2.04 -14.39 -4.73
CA ASP A 372 1.33 -15.59 -4.35
C ASP A 372 0.33 -15.27 -3.24
N ARG A 373 -0.71 -16.08 -3.11
CA ARG A 373 -1.74 -15.90 -2.07
C ARG A 373 -1.24 -16.32 -0.68
N TYR A 374 -0.17 -17.12 -0.61
CA TYR A 374 0.39 -17.63 0.63
C TYR A 374 1.83 -17.15 0.82
N THR A 375 2.77 -18.03 0.87
CA THR A 375 4.19 -17.68 0.90
C THR A 375 4.74 -17.47 -0.51
N PRO A 376 5.76 -16.62 -0.68
CA PRO A 376 6.35 -16.37 -1.99
C PRO A 376 6.81 -17.65 -2.68
N ASN A 377 6.46 -17.75 -3.96
CA ASN A 377 6.76 -18.93 -4.78
C ASN A 377 7.28 -18.50 -6.16
N PRO A 378 8.54 -18.83 -6.54
CA PRO A 378 9.14 -18.42 -7.81
C PRO A 378 8.49 -19.06 -9.05
N TRP A 379 7.62 -20.05 -8.85
CA TRP A 379 6.98 -20.80 -9.93
C TRP A 379 5.54 -20.35 -10.22
N HIS A 380 5.00 -19.43 -9.43
CA HIS A 380 3.59 -19.05 -9.52
C HIS A 380 3.45 -17.53 -9.76
N ARG A 381 2.73 -17.15 -10.81
CA ARG A 381 2.38 -15.76 -11.17
C ARG A 381 3.56 -14.79 -11.09
N TRP A 382 4.45 -14.86 -12.05
CA TRP A 382 5.58 -13.96 -12.11
C TRP A 382 5.80 -13.40 -13.52
N SER A 383 6.49 -12.30 -13.62
CA SER A 383 7.04 -11.79 -14.87
C SER A 383 8.34 -11.03 -14.67
N ILE A 384 9.16 -11.04 -15.70
CA ILE A 384 10.28 -10.15 -15.90
C ILE A 384 10.04 -9.32 -17.17
N HIS A 385 10.05 -8.02 -17.02
CA HIS A 385 9.69 -7.06 -18.04
C HIS A 385 10.90 -6.21 -18.39
N GLY A 386 11.45 -6.36 -19.58
CA GLY A 386 12.46 -5.47 -20.15
C GLY A 386 11.86 -4.53 -21.20
N PRO A 387 12.64 -3.61 -21.76
CA PRO A 387 12.11 -2.61 -22.69
C PRO A 387 11.46 -3.18 -23.95
N ARG A 388 11.88 -4.37 -24.39
CA ARG A 388 11.33 -5.03 -25.58
C ARG A 388 10.62 -6.33 -25.27
N PHE A 389 11.23 -7.19 -24.47
CA PHE A 389 10.71 -8.52 -24.20
C PHE A 389 10.20 -8.64 -22.77
N LYS A 390 9.05 -9.29 -22.64
CA LYS A 390 8.50 -9.67 -21.35
C LYS A 390 8.29 -11.17 -21.31
N LEU A 391 8.82 -11.82 -20.28
CA LEU A 391 8.56 -13.22 -19.99
C LEU A 391 7.59 -13.33 -18.84
N VAL A 392 6.49 -14.05 -19.04
CA VAL A 392 5.44 -14.26 -18.05
C VAL A 392 5.37 -15.74 -17.70
N GLY A 393 5.64 -16.07 -16.45
CA GLY A 393 5.40 -17.39 -15.88
C GLY A 393 4.00 -17.46 -15.29
N HIS A 394 3.20 -18.38 -15.76
CA HIS A 394 1.83 -18.53 -15.29
C HIS A 394 1.49 -20.00 -15.09
N ASP A 395 1.16 -20.37 -13.85
CA ASP A 395 0.41 -21.60 -13.57
C ASP A 395 -1.02 -21.22 -13.20
N PRO A 396 -2.01 -21.38 -14.11
CA PRO A 396 -3.39 -20.99 -13.86
C PRO A 396 -4.07 -21.82 -12.77
N GLN A 397 -3.49 -22.92 -12.36
CA GLN A 397 -4.17 -23.87 -11.49
C GLN A 397 -3.54 -24.05 -10.09
N GLY A 398 -2.31 -23.57 -9.86
CA GLY A 398 -1.61 -23.69 -8.55
C GLY A 398 -1.46 -25.12 -8.02
N LYS A 399 -1.89 -26.12 -8.79
CA LYS A 399 -1.99 -27.51 -8.37
C LYS A 399 -0.76 -28.36 -8.69
N LYS A 400 0.12 -27.88 -9.56
CA LYS A 400 1.38 -28.57 -9.89
C LYS A 400 2.55 -27.90 -9.17
N LYS A 401 2.70 -28.20 -7.89
CA LYS A 401 3.77 -27.71 -7.00
C LYS A 401 5.21 -28.06 -7.45
N GLN A 402 5.43 -28.66 -8.59
CA GLN A 402 6.73 -29.25 -8.94
C GLN A 402 7.20 -29.12 -10.40
N GLN A 403 6.49 -28.43 -11.27
CA GLN A 403 7.00 -28.17 -12.63
C GLN A 403 7.01 -26.69 -12.91
N GLU A 404 8.21 -26.21 -13.24
CA GLU A 404 8.46 -24.86 -13.73
C GLU A 404 7.58 -24.58 -14.96
N PRO A 405 6.71 -23.55 -14.93
CA PRO A 405 6.02 -23.16 -16.16
C PRO A 405 7.05 -22.67 -17.16
N ALA A 406 7.00 -23.16 -18.38
CA ALA A 406 7.94 -22.79 -19.45
C ALA A 406 7.98 -21.26 -19.70
N GLY A 407 6.98 -20.54 -19.21
CA GLY A 407 6.77 -19.13 -19.44
C GLY A 407 6.32 -18.82 -20.88
N GLN A 408 5.67 -17.67 -21.05
CA GLN A 408 5.28 -17.14 -22.34
C GLN A 408 6.08 -15.88 -22.61
N LEU A 409 6.78 -15.81 -23.73
CA LEU A 409 7.60 -14.67 -24.12
C LEU A 409 6.82 -13.77 -25.09
N TYR A 410 6.78 -12.47 -24.79
CA TYR A 410 6.14 -11.47 -25.66
C TYR A 410 7.15 -10.45 -26.13
N ASP A 411 7.08 -10.07 -27.41
CA ASP A 411 7.82 -8.94 -28.01
C ASP A 411 6.91 -7.71 -27.98
N LEU A 412 6.99 -6.94 -26.88
CA LEU A 412 6.08 -5.82 -26.62
C LEU A 412 6.21 -4.68 -27.65
N SER A 413 7.32 -4.60 -28.38
CA SER A 413 7.48 -3.62 -29.47
C SER A 413 6.59 -3.91 -30.69
N ALA A 414 6.18 -5.16 -30.85
CA ALA A 414 5.34 -5.62 -31.97
C ALA A 414 3.96 -6.12 -31.49
N ASP A 415 3.83 -6.49 -30.24
CA ASP A 415 2.63 -7.09 -29.62
C ASP A 415 2.47 -6.57 -28.18
N PRO A 416 2.11 -5.29 -27.99
CA PRO A 416 1.93 -4.69 -26.68
C PRO A 416 0.78 -5.31 -25.88
N ASP A 417 -0.11 -6.05 -26.54
CA ASP A 417 -1.30 -6.70 -25.97
C ASP A 417 -1.03 -8.14 -25.48
N GLU A 418 0.21 -8.61 -25.59
CA GLU A 418 0.63 -9.95 -25.14
C GLU A 418 -0.21 -11.10 -25.74
N THR A 419 -0.54 -11.01 -27.03
CA THR A 419 -1.41 -11.97 -27.73
C THR A 419 -0.66 -13.16 -28.30
N LYS A 420 0.63 -12.95 -28.67
CA LYS A 420 1.44 -13.92 -29.40
C LYS A 420 2.67 -14.36 -28.63
N ASP A 421 2.65 -15.58 -28.12
CA ASP A 421 3.83 -16.19 -27.52
C ASP A 421 4.93 -16.46 -28.59
N VAL A 422 6.08 -15.82 -28.39
CA VAL A 422 7.25 -15.96 -29.25
C VAL A 422 8.40 -16.76 -28.59
N SER A 423 8.15 -17.46 -27.49
CA SER A 423 9.16 -18.24 -26.77
C SER A 423 9.87 -19.29 -27.65
N ARG A 424 9.13 -19.91 -28.56
CA ARG A 424 9.71 -20.86 -29.55
C ARG A 424 10.59 -20.18 -30.61
N LYS A 425 10.32 -18.90 -30.91
CA LYS A 425 11.12 -18.12 -31.88
C LYS A 425 12.40 -17.58 -31.25
N TYR A 426 12.37 -17.28 -29.97
CA TYR A 426 13.50 -16.69 -29.21
C TYR A 426 13.78 -17.49 -27.91
N PRO A 427 14.14 -18.79 -28.01
CA PRO A 427 14.30 -19.67 -26.84
C PRO A 427 15.45 -19.22 -25.92
N GLU A 428 16.52 -18.64 -26.49
CA GLU A 428 17.66 -18.13 -25.71
C GLU A 428 17.25 -16.90 -24.86
N VAL A 429 16.42 -16.02 -25.42
CA VAL A 429 15.89 -14.85 -24.68
C VAL A 429 15.00 -15.33 -23.52
N ALA A 430 14.09 -16.27 -23.79
CA ALA A 430 13.22 -16.83 -22.75
C ALA A 430 14.03 -17.49 -21.61
N SER A 431 15.07 -18.27 -21.97
CA SER A 431 15.95 -18.92 -20.99
C SER A 431 16.74 -17.90 -20.16
N ARG A 432 17.31 -16.87 -20.81
CA ARG A 432 18.08 -15.82 -20.13
C ARG A 432 17.18 -15.05 -19.15
N LEU A 433 15.99 -14.60 -19.56
CA LEU A 433 15.07 -13.86 -18.71
C LEU A 433 14.58 -14.70 -17.54
N ARG A 434 14.33 -16.00 -17.73
CA ARG A 434 13.96 -16.91 -16.65
C ARG A 434 15.07 -17.03 -15.61
N ASN A 435 16.31 -17.26 -16.04
CA ASN A 435 17.44 -17.36 -15.14
C ASN A 435 17.69 -16.06 -14.37
N GLU A 436 17.45 -14.92 -15.04
CA GLU A 436 17.52 -13.60 -14.42
C GLU A 436 16.45 -13.42 -13.35
N PHE A 437 15.18 -13.80 -13.64
CA PHE A 437 14.10 -13.75 -12.66
C PHE A 437 14.43 -14.59 -11.43
N HIS A 438 14.94 -15.82 -11.58
CA HIS A 438 15.27 -16.67 -10.44
C HIS A 438 16.41 -16.10 -9.60
N ARG A 439 17.48 -15.59 -10.21
CA ARG A 439 18.56 -14.91 -9.48
C ARG A 439 18.04 -13.74 -8.65
N TRP A 440 17.20 -12.92 -9.26
CA TRP A 440 16.57 -11.80 -8.58
C TRP A 440 15.64 -12.28 -7.45
N PHE A 441 14.83 -13.31 -7.69
CA PHE A 441 13.90 -13.85 -6.68
C PHE A 441 14.66 -14.37 -5.46
N ASP A 442 15.74 -15.15 -5.68
CA ASP A 442 16.60 -15.65 -4.61
C ASP A 442 17.24 -14.50 -3.82
N ASP A 443 17.61 -13.42 -4.49
CA ASP A 443 18.17 -12.24 -3.85
C ASP A 443 17.15 -11.52 -2.96
N VAL A 444 15.99 -11.19 -3.46
CA VAL A 444 14.98 -10.42 -2.72
C VAL A 444 14.31 -11.21 -1.59
N THR A 445 14.42 -12.55 -1.61
CA THR A 445 13.82 -13.42 -0.58
C THR A 445 14.82 -13.95 0.45
N ARG A 446 16.13 -13.74 0.25
CA ARG A 446 17.22 -14.37 1.02
C ARG A 446 17.14 -14.13 2.52
N GLU A 447 16.75 -12.93 2.95
CA GLU A 447 16.84 -12.48 4.33
C GLU A 447 15.51 -12.53 5.08
N GLN A 448 14.44 -13.01 4.45
CA GLN A 448 13.10 -12.92 5.00
C GLN A 448 12.51 -14.29 5.37
N GLU A 449 11.98 -14.36 6.58
CA GLU A 449 11.05 -15.43 6.98
C GLU A 449 9.62 -14.91 6.80
N TYR A 450 8.90 -15.45 5.83
CA TYR A 450 7.54 -15.01 5.48
C TYR A 450 6.51 -15.65 6.42
N GLN A 451 6.30 -15.00 7.55
CA GLN A 451 5.33 -15.36 8.57
C GLN A 451 4.51 -14.13 8.98
N PRO A 452 3.30 -14.30 9.55
CA PRO A 452 2.56 -13.20 10.12
C PRO A 452 3.42 -12.40 11.09
N ALA A 453 3.38 -11.07 10.98
CA ALA A 453 4.16 -10.21 11.86
C ALA A 453 3.71 -10.35 13.32
N ALA A 454 4.65 -10.26 14.27
CA ALA A 454 4.32 -10.35 15.68
C ALA A 454 3.37 -9.21 16.09
N ILE A 455 2.32 -9.56 16.83
CA ILE A 455 1.28 -8.63 17.28
C ILE A 455 1.79 -7.86 18.49
N PRO A 456 1.88 -6.51 18.43
CA PRO A 456 2.29 -5.71 19.58
C PRO A 456 1.20 -5.72 20.66
N VAL A 457 1.59 -5.99 21.90
CA VAL A 457 0.70 -6.03 23.07
C VAL A 457 1.25 -5.11 24.16
N GLY A 458 0.38 -4.33 24.79
CA GLY A 458 0.79 -3.40 25.85
C GLY A 458 1.25 -2.03 25.36
N ASP A 459 0.84 -1.63 24.17
CA ASP A 459 0.96 -0.25 23.70
C ASP A 459 -0.05 0.64 24.46
N PRO A 460 0.39 1.78 25.02
CA PRO A 460 -0.52 2.70 25.72
C PRO A 460 -1.65 3.25 24.85
N MET A 461 -1.48 3.29 23.54
CA MET A 461 -2.51 3.75 22.59
C MET A 461 -3.47 2.63 22.17
N GLU A 462 -3.14 1.37 22.41
CA GLU A 462 -3.93 0.19 22.06
C GLU A 462 -4.01 -0.75 23.27
N THR A 463 -4.80 -0.34 24.27
CA THR A 463 -4.94 -1.08 25.56
C THR A 463 -5.72 -2.38 25.43
N VAL A 464 -6.43 -2.56 24.33
CA VAL A 464 -7.17 -3.78 23.99
C VAL A 464 -6.73 -4.25 22.61
N VAL A 465 -6.14 -5.44 22.54
CA VAL A 465 -5.61 -6.03 21.32
C VAL A 465 -6.47 -7.20 20.90
N GLU A 466 -6.96 -7.19 19.67
CA GLU A 466 -7.70 -8.31 19.07
C GLU A 466 -6.75 -9.19 18.28
N LEU A 467 -6.62 -10.45 18.69
CA LEU A 467 -5.91 -11.48 17.93
C LEU A 467 -6.88 -12.13 16.96
N GLN A 468 -6.76 -11.77 15.69
CA GLN A 468 -7.64 -12.31 14.65
C GLN A 468 -7.18 -13.71 14.21
N PRO A 469 -8.11 -14.60 13.84
CA PRO A 469 -7.80 -15.92 13.29
C PRO A 469 -6.89 -15.88 12.08
N SER A 470 -7.09 -14.92 11.18
CA SER A 470 -6.27 -14.72 9.96
C SER A 470 -4.78 -14.47 10.23
N TRP A 471 -4.41 -14.12 11.46
CA TRP A 471 -3.02 -13.92 11.90
C TRP A 471 -2.45 -15.14 12.64
N ALA A 472 -3.26 -16.17 12.87
CA ALA A 472 -2.80 -17.39 13.53
C ALA A 472 -1.94 -18.23 12.58
N ILE A 473 -0.94 -18.88 13.12
CA ILE A 473 -0.22 -19.96 12.46
C ILE A 473 -0.86 -21.26 12.92
N ILE A 474 -1.30 -22.07 11.97
CA ILE A 474 -1.96 -23.34 12.25
C ILE A 474 -0.96 -24.48 12.14
N ASP A 475 -0.88 -25.31 13.17
CA ASP A 475 -0.06 -26.52 13.22
C ASP A 475 -0.95 -27.77 13.38
N GLY A 476 -0.67 -28.80 12.61
CA GLY A 476 -1.39 -30.07 12.63
C GLY A 476 -2.60 -30.09 11.70
N ASP A 477 -3.33 -31.22 11.69
CA ASP A 477 -4.43 -31.48 10.77
C ASP A 477 -5.78 -31.11 11.37
N GLY A 478 -6.67 -30.57 10.56
CA GLY A 478 -8.08 -30.38 10.86
C GLY A 478 -8.51 -28.98 11.24
N LEU A 479 -7.61 -28.11 11.74
CA LEU A 479 -7.90 -26.69 11.86
C LEU A 479 -7.80 -26.03 10.47
N GLU A 480 -8.70 -25.12 10.20
CA GLU A 480 -8.75 -24.38 8.93
C GLU A 480 -9.37 -23.00 9.12
N TYR A 481 -9.05 -22.07 8.24
CA TYR A 481 -9.77 -20.81 8.13
C TYR A 481 -11.10 -21.03 7.42
N SER A 482 -12.17 -20.35 7.87
CA SER A 482 -13.49 -20.48 7.25
C SER A 482 -13.55 -20.03 5.80
N PHE A 483 -12.65 -19.13 5.43
CA PHE A 483 -12.46 -18.60 4.07
C PHE A 483 -10.97 -18.56 3.71
N ASP A 484 -10.54 -17.48 3.08
CA ASP A 484 -9.21 -17.32 2.50
C ASP A 484 -8.26 -16.43 3.36
N GLY A 485 -8.46 -16.32 4.68
CA GLY A 485 -7.61 -15.52 5.58
C GLY A 485 -7.95 -14.03 5.62
N TYR A 486 -9.21 -13.71 5.49
CA TYR A 486 -9.72 -12.35 5.69
C TYR A 486 -9.90 -12.01 7.17
N ASP A 487 -10.01 -10.72 7.49
CA ASP A 487 -10.19 -10.21 8.86
C ASP A 487 -11.49 -10.71 9.54
N TRP A 488 -12.46 -11.18 8.77
CA TRP A 488 -13.71 -11.78 9.28
C TRP A 488 -13.68 -13.30 9.32
N ASP A 489 -12.55 -13.93 9.02
CA ASP A 489 -12.42 -15.38 9.11
C ASP A 489 -12.55 -15.88 10.54
N THR A 490 -12.96 -17.13 10.66
CA THR A 490 -12.95 -17.88 11.89
C THR A 490 -11.98 -19.06 11.77
N LEU A 491 -11.47 -19.54 12.89
CA LEU A 491 -10.81 -20.83 12.96
C LEU A 491 -11.84 -21.90 13.25
N ASP A 492 -11.97 -22.80 12.30
CA ASP A 492 -12.91 -23.91 12.27
C ASP A 492 -12.16 -25.26 12.31
N GLY A 493 -12.89 -26.39 12.30
CA GLY A 493 -12.27 -27.70 12.10
C GLY A 493 -11.59 -28.32 13.31
N TRP A 494 -12.03 -28.02 14.53
CA TRP A 494 -11.49 -28.53 15.80
C TRP A 494 -11.68 -30.03 16.00
N LYS A 495 -11.00 -30.84 15.17
CA LYS A 495 -11.18 -32.32 15.13
C LYS A 495 -10.12 -33.10 15.91
N SER A 496 -9.06 -32.44 16.36
CA SER A 496 -7.93 -33.09 17.03
C SER A 496 -7.42 -32.24 18.20
N ASN A 497 -7.02 -32.88 19.29
CA ASN A 497 -6.31 -32.21 20.40
C ASN A 497 -4.81 -32.03 20.11
N LYS A 498 -4.32 -32.53 18.98
CA LYS A 498 -2.93 -32.34 18.51
C LYS A 498 -2.80 -31.11 17.63
N SER A 499 -3.91 -30.61 17.08
CA SER A 499 -3.89 -29.40 16.24
C SER A 499 -3.93 -28.17 17.11
N THR A 500 -3.09 -27.21 16.78
CA THR A 500 -2.96 -25.94 17.50
C THR A 500 -3.02 -24.77 16.53
N ALA A 501 -3.47 -23.64 17.04
CA ALA A 501 -3.25 -22.36 16.41
C ALA A 501 -2.48 -21.46 17.37
N HIS A 502 -1.56 -20.65 16.86
CA HIS A 502 -0.81 -19.74 17.70
C HIS A 502 -0.60 -18.38 17.05
N TRP A 503 -0.41 -17.37 17.89
CA TRP A 503 -0.06 -16.01 17.50
C TRP A 503 1.29 -15.66 18.12
N GLU A 504 2.17 -15.07 17.30
CA GLU A 504 3.39 -14.45 17.77
C GLU A 504 3.06 -13.07 18.34
N LEU A 505 3.42 -12.84 19.61
CA LEU A 505 3.20 -11.59 20.31
C LEU A 505 4.54 -10.85 20.51
N ASP A 506 4.52 -9.53 20.40
CA ASP A 506 5.59 -8.65 20.85
C ASP A 506 5.09 -7.82 22.04
N VAL A 507 5.33 -8.31 23.25
CA VAL A 507 4.88 -7.66 24.47
C VAL A 507 5.77 -6.45 24.75
N LEU A 508 5.24 -5.26 24.54
CA LEU A 508 5.95 -3.99 24.70
C LEU A 508 6.11 -3.59 26.17
N LYS A 509 5.17 -4.01 27.02
CA LYS A 509 5.18 -3.77 28.46
C LYS A 509 4.68 -5.01 29.19
N SER A 510 5.46 -5.47 30.19
CA SER A 510 5.02 -6.54 31.09
C SER A 510 3.78 -6.11 31.84
N GLY A 511 2.85 -7.04 32.09
CA GLY A 511 1.64 -6.76 32.81
C GLY A 511 0.67 -7.94 32.84
N ARG A 512 -0.42 -7.73 33.56
CA ARG A 512 -1.54 -8.68 33.63
C ARG A 512 -2.59 -8.31 32.58
N TYR A 513 -3.02 -9.30 31.81
CA TYR A 513 -3.99 -9.13 30.73
C TYR A 513 -5.20 -10.02 30.93
N GLU A 514 -6.37 -9.45 30.87
CA GLU A 514 -7.64 -10.15 30.77
C GLU A 514 -7.77 -10.77 29.37
N VAL A 515 -8.16 -12.04 29.31
CA VAL A 515 -8.29 -12.80 28.07
C VAL A 515 -9.75 -13.13 27.83
N GLU A 516 -10.31 -12.66 26.74
CA GLU A 516 -11.69 -12.91 26.32
C GLU A 516 -11.71 -13.60 24.95
N LEU A 517 -12.56 -14.62 24.80
CA LEU A 517 -12.77 -15.34 23.54
C LEU A 517 -14.08 -14.90 22.90
N SER A 518 -14.05 -14.57 21.62
CA SER A 518 -15.24 -14.39 20.78
C SER A 518 -15.42 -15.62 19.90
N TYR A 519 -16.57 -16.29 20.01
CA TYR A 519 -16.80 -17.56 19.31
C TYR A 519 -18.28 -17.83 19.06
N GLY A 520 -18.58 -18.65 18.04
CA GLY A 520 -19.85 -19.31 17.83
C GLY A 520 -19.69 -20.81 18.03
N TYR A 521 -20.57 -21.44 18.83
CA TYR A 521 -20.44 -22.85 19.16
C TYR A 521 -21.77 -23.55 19.29
N ARG A 522 -21.96 -24.63 18.52
CA ARG A 522 -23.09 -25.53 18.66
C ARG A 522 -22.66 -26.96 18.36
N SER A 523 -22.95 -27.88 19.26
CA SER A 523 -22.62 -29.31 19.16
C SER A 523 -23.84 -30.17 19.37
N GLU A 524 -23.89 -31.34 18.70
CA GLU A 524 -24.82 -32.42 18.94
C GLU A 524 -24.02 -33.71 19.17
N PRO A 525 -24.15 -34.41 20.30
CA PRO A 525 -24.98 -34.09 21.46
C PRO A 525 -24.49 -32.88 22.23
N THR A 526 -25.38 -32.24 23.01
CA THR A 526 -25.13 -31.01 23.77
C THR A 526 -24.09 -31.23 24.86
N THR A 527 -22.81 -31.04 24.51
CA THR A 527 -21.67 -31.06 25.42
C THR A 527 -20.99 -29.71 25.46
N SER A 528 -20.52 -29.29 26.63
CA SER A 528 -19.71 -28.07 26.73
C SER A 528 -18.30 -28.36 26.23
N GLY A 529 -17.83 -27.55 25.26
CA GLY A 529 -16.44 -27.56 24.80
C GLY A 529 -15.48 -26.93 25.79
N THR A 530 -14.21 -27.27 25.68
CA THR A 530 -13.15 -26.65 26.46
C THR A 530 -11.96 -26.35 25.56
N LEU A 531 -11.54 -25.09 25.54
CA LEU A 531 -10.30 -24.64 24.93
C LEU A 531 -9.22 -24.46 25.99
N GLN A 532 -7.99 -24.78 25.64
CA GLN A 532 -6.81 -24.50 26.42
C GLN A 532 -5.96 -23.46 25.73
N LEU A 533 -5.64 -22.38 26.43
CA LEU A 533 -4.72 -21.34 25.98
C LEU A 533 -3.43 -21.44 26.81
N THR A 534 -2.27 -21.27 26.17
CA THR A 534 -0.97 -21.35 26.83
C THR A 534 -0.05 -20.22 26.38
N VAL A 535 0.71 -19.62 27.33
CA VAL A 535 1.81 -18.70 27.08
C VAL A 535 2.92 -19.06 28.05
N GLY A 536 4.09 -19.49 27.55
CA GLY A 536 5.15 -20.04 28.41
C GLY A 536 4.62 -21.19 29.27
N ASP A 537 4.83 -21.07 30.60
CA ASP A 537 4.37 -22.08 31.58
C ASP A 537 2.93 -21.82 32.08
N GLN A 538 2.29 -20.75 31.67
CA GLN A 538 0.92 -20.43 32.06
C GLN A 538 -0.10 -21.10 31.17
N SER A 539 -1.20 -21.55 31.77
CA SER A 539 -2.30 -22.20 31.05
C SER A 539 -3.65 -21.74 31.58
N LEU A 540 -4.54 -21.38 30.66
CA LEU A 540 -5.95 -21.13 30.94
C LEU A 540 -6.79 -22.21 30.31
N SER A 541 -7.78 -22.70 31.07
CA SER A 541 -8.79 -23.64 30.57
C SER A 541 -10.13 -22.93 30.51
N CYS A 542 -10.64 -22.69 29.32
CA CYS A 542 -11.89 -21.98 29.09
C CYS A 542 -12.99 -22.95 28.66
N LYS A 543 -14.00 -23.09 29.51
CA LYS A 543 -15.21 -23.84 29.18
C LYS A 543 -16.13 -22.94 28.35
N LEU A 544 -16.56 -23.46 27.19
CA LEU A 544 -17.37 -22.74 26.23
C LEU A 544 -18.85 -23.12 26.37
N PRO A 545 -19.72 -22.23 26.87
CA PRO A 545 -21.15 -22.38 26.71
C PRO A 545 -21.56 -22.42 25.24
N MET A 546 -22.60 -23.20 24.91
CA MET A 546 -23.15 -23.19 23.56
C MET A 546 -23.85 -21.88 23.24
N THR A 547 -23.69 -21.42 22.01
CA THR A 547 -24.44 -20.31 21.46
C THR A 547 -25.73 -20.78 20.78
N THR A 548 -26.61 -19.87 20.41
CA THR A 548 -27.86 -20.22 19.71
C THR A 548 -27.60 -20.83 18.34
N SER A 549 -26.47 -20.47 17.72
CA SER A 549 -25.99 -20.97 16.43
C SER A 549 -24.47 -20.78 16.34
N GLN A 550 -23.78 -21.62 15.58
CA GLN A 550 -22.35 -21.44 15.29
C GLN A 550 -22.02 -20.12 14.57
N ASN A 551 -23.01 -19.43 13.99
CA ASN A 551 -22.87 -18.15 13.31
C ASN A 551 -23.25 -16.95 14.19
N VAL A 552 -23.64 -17.20 15.46
CA VAL A 552 -23.92 -16.16 16.44
C VAL A 552 -22.77 -16.14 17.45
N PHE A 553 -21.93 -15.11 17.36
CA PHE A 553 -20.76 -14.99 18.22
C PHE A 553 -21.11 -14.38 19.58
N MET A 554 -20.56 -14.98 20.62
CA MET A 554 -20.60 -14.45 21.98
C MET A 554 -19.19 -14.31 22.53
N LYS A 555 -19.04 -13.45 23.50
CA LYS A 555 -17.79 -13.28 24.23
C LYS A 555 -17.83 -13.98 25.59
N THR A 556 -16.72 -14.62 25.94
CA THR A 556 -16.56 -15.31 27.23
C THR A 556 -15.17 -15.05 27.79
N MET A 557 -15.13 -14.69 29.07
CA MET A 557 -13.88 -14.55 29.82
C MET A 557 -13.19 -15.91 29.96
N ALA A 558 -11.94 -16.01 29.50
CA ALA A 558 -11.10 -17.18 29.68
C ALA A 558 -10.27 -17.14 30.96
N GLY A 559 -9.94 -15.95 31.45
CA GLY A 559 -9.11 -15.71 32.62
C GLY A 559 -8.13 -14.57 32.46
N THR A 560 -7.03 -14.61 33.20
CA THR A 560 -5.95 -13.64 33.10
C THR A 560 -4.61 -14.31 32.85
N LEU A 561 -3.75 -13.67 32.08
CA LEU A 561 -2.36 -14.06 31.82
C LEU A 561 -1.40 -12.95 32.25
N ASP A 562 -0.29 -13.30 32.86
CA ASP A 562 0.81 -12.40 33.12
C ASP A 562 1.79 -12.49 31.94
N LEU A 563 1.88 -11.44 31.13
CA LEU A 563 2.78 -11.39 29.97
C LEU A 563 4.06 -10.64 30.34
N SER A 564 5.20 -11.25 30.09
CA SER A 564 6.51 -10.61 30.26
C SER A 564 6.90 -9.88 28.98
N GLN A 565 7.60 -8.74 29.12
CA GLN A 565 8.11 -7.97 27.96
C GLN A 565 9.00 -8.84 27.05
N GLY A 566 8.85 -8.66 25.74
CA GLY A 566 9.57 -9.36 24.69
C GLY A 566 8.67 -10.28 23.87
N LYS A 567 9.30 -11.15 23.06
CA LYS A 567 8.58 -12.10 22.20
C LYS A 567 7.91 -13.19 23.03
N GLN A 568 6.64 -13.40 22.78
CA GLN A 568 5.80 -14.41 23.44
C GLN A 568 4.98 -15.15 22.36
N LYS A 569 4.59 -16.40 22.67
CA LYS A 569 3.71 -17.18 21.82
C LYS A 569 2.45 -17.53 22.57
N LEU A 570 1.28 -17.08 22.11
CA LEU A 570 -0.01 -17.51 22.63
C LEU A 570 -0.53 -18.65 21.75
N THR A 571 -0.70 -19.82 22.34
CA THR A 571 -1.17 -21.01 21.64
C THR A 571 -2.54 -21.42 22.15
N ILE A 572 -3.44 -21.86 21.26
CA ILE A 572 -4.77 -22.37 21.59
C ILE A 572 -4.97 -23.76 20.99
N ARG A 573 -5.63 -24.65 21.76
CA ARG A 573 -6.01 -25.99 21.32
C ARG A 573 -7.32 -26.46 21.95
N ALA A 574 -7.93 -27.46 21.36
CA ALA A 574 -9.01 -28.20 21.99
C ALA A 574 -8.47 -29.03 23.16
N ALA A 575 -9.08 -28.95 24.33
CA ALA A 575 -8.73 -29.83 25.46
C ALA A 575 -9.25 -31.23 25.22
N ALA A 576 -10.46 -31.37 24.68
CA ALA A 576 -11.08 -32.64 24.26
C ALA A 576 -11.85 -32.39 22.95
N PRO A 577 -11.41 -32.97 21.81
CA PRO A 577 -11.99 -32.65 20.50
C PRO A 577 -13.42 -33.15 20.33
N GLU A 578 -13.80 -34.19 21.01
CA GLU A 578 -15.17 -34.76 20.92
C GLU A 578 -16.24 -33.76 21.38
N GLY A 579 -15.84 -32.80 22.23
CA GLY A 579 -16.75 -31.82 22.82
C GLY A 579 -16.81 -30.47 22.09
N ILE A 580 -16.04 -30.25 21.00
CA ILE A 580 -16.00 -28.94 20.37
C ILE A 580 -16.15 -28.93 18.84
N GLN A 581 -16.68 -30.02 18.31
CA GLN A 581 -17.10 -30.04 16.91
C GLN A 581 -18.17 -28.99 16.67
N GLY A 582 -18.01 -28.16 15.62
CA GLY A 582 -18.91 -27.05 15.32
C GLY A 582 -18.56 -25.73 16.05
N LEU A 583 -17.38 -25.68 16.69
CA LEU A 583 -16.82 -24.42 17.18
C LEU A 583 -16.24 -23.60 16.02
N ARG A 584 -16.54 -22.31 16.04
CA ARG A 584 -15.96 -21.27 15.21
C ARG A 584 -15.34 -20.21 16.11
N LEU A 585 -14.03 -20.14 16.21
CA LEU A 585 -13.33 -19.10 16.96
C LEU A 585 -13.24 -17.86 16.08
N ASN A 586 -13.83 -16.76 16.54
CA ASN A 586 -13.85 -15.48 15.81
C ASN A 586 -12.68 -14.56 16.18
N SER A 587 -12.29 -14.49 17.45
CA SER A 587 -11.12 -13.72 17.90
C SER A 587 -10.77 -14.00 19.37
N ILE A 588 -9.55 -13.64 19.75
CA ILE A 588 -9.11 -13.57 21.14
C ILE A 588 -8.80 -12.10 21.45
N TRP A 589 -9.27 -11.61 22.59
CA TRP A 589 -9.05 -10.24 23.05
C TRP A 589 -8.12 -10.24 24.24
N LEU A 590 -7.07 -9.44 24.19
CA LEU A 590 -6.15 -9.18 25.29
C LEU A 590 -6.36 -7.75 25.77
N LYS A 591 -6.79 -7.57 27.02
CA LYS A 591 -7.04 -6.27 27.63
C LYS A 591 -6.07 -6.06 28.78
N ALA A 592 -5.25 -5.03 28.70
CA ALA A 592 -4.35 -4.66 29.78
C ALA A 592 -5.14 -4.28 31.04
N LEU A 593 -4.80 -4.89 32.18
CA LEU A 593 -5.35 -4.51 33.46
C LEU A 593 -4.52 -3.39 34.08
N PRO A 594 -5.15 -2.46 34.83
CA PRO A 594 -4.40 -1.48 35.63
C PRO A 594 -3.41 -2.16 36.59
N GLU A 595 -2.27 -1.52 36.81
CA GLU A 595 -1.28 -1.95 37.81
C GLU A 595 -1.82 -1.82 39.26
#